data_63bbb13fc8c062b5f69ad1345d3e9939
#
_entry.id   63bbb13fc8c062b5f69ad1345d3e9939
#
_cell.length_a   1.000
_cell.length_b   1.000
_cell.length_c   1.000
_cell.angle_alpha   90.00
_cell.angle_beta   90.00
_cell.angle_gamma   90.00
#
_symmetry.space_group_name_H-M   'P 1'
#
loop_
_entity.id
_entity.type
_entity.pdbx_description
1 polymer ?
#
loop_
_entity_poly.entity_id
_entity_poly.type
_entity_poly.pdbx_seq_one_letter_code
_entity_poly.pdbx_strand_id
1 'polypeptide(L)'
;LIGVYALVGLALAALALILYRRRRSETAGDVVAVGWLRPVFRYGVAGLCALLGGQFLYSLFWYGFQQGEYYDTLPMVVCLLAAGAIGYYGASMLLAKAFKVFRGSWKGLGIVLAGCALVCCVLHFDLLGVADRVPEASQIQTLEIRIADNTYTLTPEKDADLLEQVRALHQTVVADESYVREME
;
A
#
# COMPACT_ATOMS: atom_id res chain seq x y z
N LEU A 1 7.79 19.91 12.57
CA LEU A 1 6.89 18.74 12.49
C LEU A 1 5.62 18.95 13.32
N ILE A 2 5.70 19.32 14.62
CA ILE A 2 4.53 19.51 15.50
C ILE A 2 3.54 20.55 14.95
N GLY A 3 4.05 21.67 14.40
CA GLY A 3 3.21 22.71 13.80
C GLY A 3 2.40 22.22 12.60
N VAL A 4 2.96 21.33 11.77
CA VAL A 4 2.26 20.74 10.61
C VAL A 4 1.13 19.84 11.09
N TYR A 5 1.36 18.99 12.09
CA TYR A 5 0.32 18.12 12.65
C TYR A 5 -0.81 18.94 13.31
N ALA A 6 -0.47 20.02 14.02
CA ALA A 6 -1.46 20.91 14.63
C ALA A 6 -2.33 21.57 13.56
N LEU A 7 -1.73 22.04 12.46
CA LEU A 7 -2.44 22.68 11.36
C LEU A 7 -3.37 21.71 10.63
N VAL A 8 -2.89 20.49 10.36
CA VAL A 8 -3.71 19.41 9.78
C VAL A 8 -4.86 19.04 10.71
N GLY A 9 -4.60 18.91 12.02
CA GLY A 9 -5.64 18.62 13.01
C GLY A 9 -6.72 19.70 13.06
N LEU A 10 -6.33 20.97 13.01
CA LEU A 10 -7.25 22.09 13.01
C LEU A 10 -8.08 22.17 11.71
N ALA A 11 -7.47 21.88 10.57
CA ALA A 11 -8.16 21.79 9.28
C ALA A 11 -9.21 20.67 9.28
N LEU A 12 -8.85 19.49 9.81
CA LEU A 12 -9.77 18.36 9.94
C LEU A 12 -10.93 18.67 10.92
N ALA A 13 -10.65 19.34 12.03
CA ALA A 13 -11.67 19.75 12.98
C ALA A 13 -12.65 20.78 12.36
N ALA A 14 -12.13 21.76 11.60
CA ALA A 14 -12.95 22.72 10.89
C ALA A 14 -13.82 22.03 9.82
N LEU A 15 -13.25 21.10 9.05
CA LEU A 15 -13.98 20.30 8.06
C LEU A 15 -15.09 19.48 8.73
N ALA A 16 -14.79 18.82 9.84
CA ALA A 16 -15.76 18.05 10.61
C ALA A 16 -16.91 18.93 11.11
N LEU A 17 -16.62 20.15 11.59
CA LEU A 17 -17.63 21.10 12.03
C LEU A 17 -18.54 21.58 10.88
N ILE A 18 -17.97 21.85 9.71
CA ILE A 18 -18.73 22.25 8.50
C ILE A 18 -19.65 21.10 8.06
N LEU A 19 -19.14 19.88 8.03
CA LEU A 19 -19.92 18.68 7.68
C LEU A 19 -21.02 18.40 8.70
N TYR A 20 -20.74 18.58 10.00
CA TYR A 20 -21.73 18.45 11.07
C TYR A 20 -22.87 19.44 10.93
N ARG A 21 -22.58 20.72 10.65
CA ARG A 21 -23.60 21.76 10.45
C ARG A 21 -24.48 21.55 9.21
N ARG A 22 -23.94 20.86 8.19
CA ARG A 22 -24.68 20.52 6.96
C ARG A 22 -25.46 19.21 7.07
N ARG A 23 -25.34 18.48 8.19
CA ARG A 23 -26.03 17.21 8.40
C ARG A 23 -27.54 17.46 8.57
N ARG A 24 -28.34 16.81 7.72
CA ARG A 24 -29.80 16.77 7.89
C ARG A 24 -30.16 15.75 8.97
N SER A 25 -31.13 16.07 9.83
CA SER A 25 -31.61 15.16 10.89
C SER A 25 -32.18 13.84 10.35
N GLU A 26 -32.63 13.83 9.10
CA GLU A 26 -33.16 12.66 8.38
C GLU A 26 -32.11 11.56 8.12
N THR A 27 -30.81 11.90 8.18
CA THR A 27 -29.71 10.93 7.99
C THR A 27 -29.22 10.32 9.32
N ALA A 28 -29.96 10.53 10.41
CA ALA A 28 -29.65 9.89 11.68
C ALA A 28 -29.75 8.36 11.52
N GLY A 29 -28.65 7.66 11.76
CA GLY A 29 -28.53 6.21 11.53
C GLY A 29 -27.89 5.79 10.21
N ASP A 30 -27.59 6.70 9.29
CA ASP A 30 -26.77 6.38 8.11
C ASP A 30 -25.27 6.31 8.48
N VAL A 31 -24.58 5.30 7.98
CA VAL A 31 -23.11 5.13 8.17
C VAL A 31 -22.37 6.34 7.58
N VAL A 32 -22.86 6.86 6.45
CA VAL A 32 -22.34 8.07 5.80
C VAL A 32 -23.49 9.05 5.55
N ALA A 33 -23.51 10.12 6.33
CA ALA A 33 -24.56 11.13 6.29
C ALA A 33 -24.55 11.99 5.01
N VAL A 34 -23.39 12.11 4.34
CA VAL A 34 -23.19 12.99 3.18
C VAL A 34 -23.10 12.14 1.92
N GLY A 35 -23.99 12.37 0.96
CA GLY A 35 -24.15 11.51 -0.23
C GLY A 35 -22.89 11.36 -1.08
N TRP A 36 -22.11 12.42 -1.28
CA TRP A 36 -20.87 12.38 -2.06
C TRP A 36 -19.74 11.60 -1.38
N LEU A 37 -19.79 11.43 -0.06
CA LEU A 37 -18.83 10.65 0.71
C LEU A 37 -19.08 9.13 0.62
N ARG A 38 -20.26 8.71 0.17
CA ARG A 38 -20.59 7.28 0.05
C ARG A 38 -19.66 6.51 -0.88
N PRO A 39 -19.33 6.99 -2.10
CA PRO A 39 -18.36 6.32 -2.95
C PRO A 39 -16.95 6.34 -2.32
N VAL A 40 -16.53 7.45 -1.72
CA VAL A 40 -15.21 7.57 -1.05
C VAL A 40 -15.09 6.54 0.08
N PHE A 41 -16.12 6.40 0.91
CA PHE A 41 -16.16 5.40 1.97
C PHE A 41 -16.09 3.97 1.39
N ARG A 42 -16.89 3.67 0.36
CA ARG A 42 -16.93 2.34 -0.28
C ARG A 42 -15.58 1.93 -0.84
N TYR A 43 -14.98 2.78 -1.66
CA TYR A 43 -13.70 2.48 -2.30
C TYR A 43 -12.52 2.58 -1.32
N GLY A 44 -12.58 3.51 -0.36
CA GLY A 44 -11.58 3.63 0.69
C GLY A 44 -11.52 2.38 1.58
N VAL A 45 -12.67 1.88 2.04
CA VAL A 45 -12.74 0.63 2.82
C VAL A 45 -12.27 -0.55 1.99
N ALA A 46 -12.66 -0.63 0.71
CA ALA A 46 -12.20 -1.69 -0.18
C ALA A 46 -10.67 -1.68 -0.34
N GLY A 47 -10.07 -0.51 -0.55
CA GLY A 47 -8.62 -0.36 -0.66
C GLY A 47 -7.87 -0.71 0.62
N LEU A 48 -8.36 -0.23 1.77
CA LEU A 48 -7.79 -0.59 3.07
C LEU A 48 -7.89 -2.10 3.35
N CYS A 49 -9.03 -2.71 3.06
CA CYS A 49 -9.20 -4.17 3.19
C CYS A 49 -8.29 -4.92 2.22
N ALA A 50 -8.10 -4.43 0.99
CA ALA A 50 -7.17 -5.04 0.05
C ALA A 50 -5.75 -5.04 0.62
N LEU A 51 -5.25 -3.89 1.06
CA LEU A 51 -3.88 -3.76 1.54
C LEU A 51 -3.66 -4.51 2.86
N LEU A 52 -4.44 -4.21 3.90
CA LEU A 52 -4.25 -4.79 5.23
C LEU A 52 -4.79 -6.22 5.31
N GLY A 53 -5.99 -6.45 4.78
CA GLY A 53 -6.62 -7.76 4.77
C GLY A 53 -5.93 -8.73 3.82
N GLY A 54 -5.45 -8.26 2.67
CA GLY A 54 -4.68 -9.05 1.71
C GLY A 54 -3.37 -9.55 2.33
N GLN A 55 -2.61 -8.65 2.96
CA GLN A 55 -1.39 -9.02 3.67
C GLN A 55 -1.66 -10.00 4.83
N PHE A 56 -2.75 -9.77 5.58
CA PHE A 56 -3.15 -10.67 6.66
C PHE A 56 -3.53 -12.06 6.15
N LEU A 57 -4.33 -12.15 5.08
CA LEU A 57 -4.69 -13.42 4.45
C LEU A 57 -3.45 -14.14 3.90
N TYR A 58 -2.55 -13.42 3.25
CA TYR A 58 -1.31 -13.97 2.76
C TYR A 58 -0.47 -14.56 3.90
N SER A 59 -0.28 -13.82 4.99
CA SER A 59 0.47 -14.31 6.14
C SER A 59 -0.20 -15.50 6.83
N LEU A 60 -1.53 -15.54 6.87
CA LEU A 60 -2.27 -16.64 7.49
C LEU A 60 -2.19 -17.94 6.70
N PHE A 61 -2.30 -17.86 5.37
CA PHE A 61 -2.39 -19.04 4.52
C PHE A 61 -1.07 -19.47 3.90
N TRP A 62 -0.15 -18.54 3.66
CA TRP A 62 1.09 -18.82 2.91
C TRP A 62 2.36 -18.76 3.74
N TYR A 63 2.38 -17.99 4.81
CA TYR A 63 3.59 -17.84 5.65
C TYR A 63 4.09 -19.18 6.24
N GLY A 64 3.20 -20.13 6.49
CA GLY A 64 3.54 -21.47 6.99
C GLY A 64 4.07 -22.45 5.94
N PHE A 65 3.93 -22.16 4.65
CA PHE A 65 4.33 -23.02 3.55
C PHE A 65 5.64 -22.60 2.88
N GLN A 66 6.10 -21.37 3.15
CA GLN A 66 7.34 -20.87 2.57
C GLN A 66 8.54 -21.29 3.41
N GLN A 67 9.35 -22.18 2.83
CA GLN A 67 10.70 -22.50 3.31
C GLN A 67 11.79 -21.61 2.67
N GLY A 68 11.42 -20.53 2.00
CA GLY A 68 12.30 -19.61 1.29
C GLY A 68 11.96 -18.14 1.52
N GLU A 69 12.95 -17.30 1.33
CA GLU A 69 12.94 -15.84 1.54
C GLU A 69 12.10 -15.05 0.50
N TYR A 70 11.45 -15.75 -0.44
CA TYR A 70 10.72 -15.16 -1.56
C TYR A 70 9.20 -15.13 -1.34
N TYR A 71 8.62 -13.94 -1.50
CA TYR A 71 7.18 -13.75 -1.54
C TYR A 71 6.66 -14.16 -2.93
N ASP A 72 5.92 -15.26 -3.00
CA ASP A 72 5.21 -15.62 -4.22
C ASP A 72 4.22 -14.51 -4.61
N THR A 73 4.48 -13.84 -5.71
CA THR A 73 3.70 -12.69 -6.19
C THR A 73 2.25 -13.08 -6.49
N LEU A 74 2.03 -14.25 -7.10
CA LEU A 74 0.71 -14.69 -7.53
C LEU A 74 -0.25 -14.95 -6.36
N PRO A 75 0.10 -15.73 -5.31
CA PRO A 75 -0.74 -15.87 -4.14
C PRO A 75 -1.00 -14.55 -3.40
N MET A 76 -0.01 -13.66 -3.34
CA MET A 76 -0.17 -12.35 -2.73
C MET A 76 -1.23 -11.51 -3.46
N VAL A 77 -1.18 -11.48 -4.80
CA VAL A 77 -2.18 -10.78 -5.63
C VAL A 77 -3.57 -11.37 -5.41
N VAL A 78 -3.71 -12.70 -5.38
CA VAL A 78 -5.00 -13.36 -5.15
C VAL A 78 -5.57 -12.99 -3.77
N CYS A 79 -4.76 -13.00 -2.71
CA CYS A 79 -5.18 -12.59 -1.37
C CYS A 79 -5.61 -11.12 -1.32
N LEU A 80 -4.90 -10.24 -2.01
CA LEU A 80 -5.20 -8.82 -2.10
C LEU A 80 -6.53 -8.56 -2.84
N LEU A 81 -6.76 -9.24 -3.95
CA LEU A 81 -8.01 -9.15 -4.71
C LEU A 81 -9.19 -9.71 -3.90
N ALA A 82 -9.01 -10.84 -3.22
CA ALA A 82 -10.06 -11.44 -2.38
C ALA A 82 -10.43 -10.52 -1.21
N ALA A 83 -9.44 -9.98 -0.49
CA ALA A 83 -9.68 -9.05 0.61
C ALA A 83 -10.34 -7.76 0.15
N GLY A 84 -9.93 -7.22 -1.00
CA GLY A 84 -10.54 -6.05 -1.63
C GLY A 84 -12.00 -6.28 -1.99
N ALA A 85 -12.33 -7.43 -2.55
CA ALA A 85 -13.70 -7.81 -2.85
C ALA A 85 -14.57 -7.92 -1.59
N ILE A 86 -14.06 -8.56 -0.54
CA ILE A 86 -14.74 -8.66 0.76
C ILE A 86 -14.98 -7.27 1.34
N GLY A 87 -13.96 -6.41 1.35
CA GLY A 87 -14.06 -5.02 1.83
C GLY A 87 -15.08 -4.19 1.04
N TYR A 88 -15.09 -4.33 -0.28
CA TYR A 88 -16.03 -3.63 -1.15
C TYR A 88 -17.49 -4.03 -0.88
N TYR A 89 -17.75 -5.34 -0.81
CA TYR A 89 -19.11 -5.82 -0.50
C TYR A 89 -19.50 -5.47 0.93
N GLY A 90 -18.62 -5.61 1.90
CA GLY A 90 -18.87 -5.20 3.29
C GLY A 90 -19.27 -3.72 3.40
N ALA A 91 -18.49 -2.82 2.79
CA ALA A 91 -18.81 -1.40 2.74
C ALA A 91 -20.13 -1.12 2.00
N SER A 92 -20.39 -1.85 0.91
CA SER A 92 -21.65 -1.70 0.15
C SER A 92 -22.87 -2.15 0.94
N MET A 93 -22.77 -3.24 1.71
CA MET A 93 -23.83 -3.73 2.61
C MET A 93 -24.11 -2.73 3.73
N LEU A 94 -23.06 -2.18 4.33
CA LEU A 94 -23.18 -1.13 5.37
C LEU A 94 -23.90 0.11 4.84
N LEU A 95 -23.52 0.58 3.64
CA LEU A 95 -24.13 1.76 3.02
C LEU A 95 -25.58 1.52 2.59
N ALA A 96 -25.89 0.32 2.10
CA ALA A 96 -27.23 -0.05 1.65
C ALA A 96 -28.14 -0.52 2.79
N LYS A 97 -27.60 -0.76 4.00
CA LYS A 97 -28.33 -1.37 5.13
C LYS A 97 -29.04 -2.68 4.74
N ALA A 98 -28.52 -3.37 3.75
CA ALA A 98 -29.11 -4.58 3.18
C ALA A 98 -28.02 -5.56 2.75
N PHE A 99 -28.28 -6.85 2.92
CA PHE A 99 -27.36 -7.90 2.49
C PHE A 99 -27.43 -8.21 0.97
N LYS A 100 -28.53 -7.81 0.30
CA LYS A 100 -28.75 -8.08 -1.12
C LYS A 100 -28.15 -6.97 -2.03
N VAL A 101 -26.83 -6.77 -1.95
CA VAL A 101 -26.13 -5.73 -2.72
C VAL A 101 -25.45 -6.29 -3.98
N PHE A 102 -25.28 -7.61 -4.05
CA PHE A 102 -24.47 -8.29 -5.08
C PHE A 102 -24.87 -7.94 -6.52
N ARG A 103 -26.18 -7.86 -6.82
CA ARG A 103 -26.69 -7.71 -8.20
C ARG A 103 -26.52 -6.31 -8.80
N GLY A 104 -26.37 -5.27 -7.94
CA GLY A 104 -26.23 -3.87 -8.39
C GLY A 104 -24.82 -3.29 -8.28
N SER A 105 -23.94 -3.91 -7.48
CA SER A 105 -22.62 -3.35 -7.13
C SER A 105 -21.46 -3.98 -7.92
N TRP A 106 -21.74 -4.88 -8.82
CA TRP A 106 -20.71 -5.65 -9.53
C TRP A 106 -19.81 -4.77 -10.45
N LYS A 107 -20.37 -3.68 -11.02
CA LYS A 107 -19.58 -2.71 -11.80
C LYS A 107 -18.52 -2.01 -10.94
N GLY A 108 -18.89 -1.63 -9.73
CA GLY A 108 -17.96 -1.01 -8.79
C GLY A 108 -16.92 -1.99 -8.26
N LEU A 109 -17.26 -3.28 -8.10
CA LEU A 109 -16.30 -4.33 -7.81
C LEU A 109 -15.25 -4.43 -8.91
N GLY A 110 -15.67 -4.41 -10.19
CA GLY A 110 -14.75 -4.41 -11.33
C GLY A 110 -13.73 -3.27 -11.27
N ILE A 111 -14.16 -2.07 -10.85
CA ILE A 111 -13.26 -0.92 -10.67
C ILE A 111 -12.24 -1.20 -9.56
N VAL A 112 -12.65 -1.77 -8.42
CA VAL A 112 -11.73 -2.10 -7.33
C VAL A 112 -10.71 -3.15 -7.77
N LEU A 113 -11.17 -4.23 -8.40
CA LEU A 113 -10.29 -5.29 -8.87
C LEU A 113 -9.31 -4.79 -9.94
N ALA A 114 -9.79 -3.98 -10.89
CA ALA A 114 -8.93 -3.36 -11.89
C ALA A 114 -7.91 -2.41 -11.27
N GLY A 115 -8.32 -1.60 -10.29
CA GLY A 115 -7.40 -0.71 -9.55
C GLY A 115 -6.33 -1.49 -8.79
N CYS A 116 -6.71 -2.55 -8.08
CA CYS A 116 -5.75 -3.41 -7.39
C CYS A 116 -4.78 -4.10 -8.37
N ALA A 117 -5.30 -4.65 -9.47
CA ALA A 117 -4.48 -5.28 -10.50
C ALA A 117 -3.51 -4.28 -11.14
N LEU A 118 -3.97 -3.05 -11.41
CA LEU A 118 -3.12 -1.99 -11.94
C LEU A 118 -1.99 -1.63 -10.98
N VAL A 119 -2.27 -1.47 -9.69
CA VAL A 119 -1.24 -1.21 -8.67
C VAL A 119 -0.24 -2.36 -8.61
N CYS A 120 -0.71 -3.61 -8.62
CA CYS A 120 0.17 -4.78 -8.65
C CYS A 120 1.05 -4.80 -9.91
N CYS A 121 0.49 -4.50 -11.09
CA CYS A 121 1.26 -4.40 -12.33
C CYS A 121 2.32 -3.29 -12.26
N VAL A 122 1.97 -2.10 -11.75
CA VAL A 122 2.91 -0.98 -11.60
C VAL A 122 4.08 -1.36 -10.69
N LEU A 123 3.80 -2.06 -9.59
CA LEU A 123 4.83 -2.50 -8.64
C LEU A 123 5.65 -3.68 -9.17
N HIS A 124 5.00 -4.65 -9.82
CA HIS A 124 5.69 -5.85 -10.35
C HIS A 124 6.63 -5.51 -11.52
N PHE A 125 6.21 -4.60 -12.40
CA PHE A 125 7.03 -4.17 -13.54
C PHE A 125 7.92 -2.96 -13.24
N ASP A 126 7.98 -2.53 -11.99
CA ASP A 126 8.69 -1.32 -11.54
C ASP A 126 8.53 -0.11 -12.50
N LEU A 127 7.28 0.12 -12.97
CA LEU A 127 6.99 1.20 -13.92
C LEU A 127 7.40 2.59 -13.40
N LEU A 128 7.66 2.72 -12.09
CA LEU A 128 8.13 3.95 -11.46
C LEU A 128 9.67 4.02 -11.40
N GLY A 129 10.39 2.95 -11.78
CA GLY A 129 11.85 2.87 -11.74
C GLY A 129 12.41 3.14 -10.33
N VAL A 130 11.74 2.61 -9.30
CA VAL A 130 12.15 2.83 -7.90
C VAL A 130 13.16 1.77 -7.48
N ALA A 131 12.99 0.51 -7.95
CA ALA A 131 13.86 -0.60 -7.61
C ALA A 131 15.24 -0.46 -8.26
N ASP A 132 15.27 0.01 -9.52
CA ASP A 132 16.51 0.14 -10.29
C ASP A 132 17.27 1.45 -10.02
N ARG A 133 16.72 2.31 -9.15
CA ARG A 133 17.30 3.62 -8.90
C ARG A 133 18.44 3.55 -7.89
N VAL A 134 19.67 3.62 -8.39
CA VAL A 134 20.85 3.79 -7.54
C VAL A 134 21.04 5.28 -7.21
N PRO A 135 20.96 5.70 -5.93
CA PRO A 135 21.12 7.10 -5.55
C PRO A 135 22.55 7.58 -5.81
N GLU A 136 22.70 8.87 -6.10
CA GLU A 136 24.01 9.50 -6.19
C GLU A 136 24.67 9.60 -4.81
N ALA A 137 26.01 9.51 -4.76
CA ALA A 137 26.77 9.57 -3.50
C ALA A 137 26.45 10.83 -2.67
N SER A 138 26.15 11.94 -3.34
CA SER A 138 25.77 13.22 -2.72
C SER A 138 24.39 13.20 -2.03
N GLN A 139 23.54 12.26 -2.39
CA GLN A 139 22.18 12.11 -1.86
C GLN A 139 22.11 11.13 -0.66
N ILE A 140 23.18 10.35 -0.46
CA ILE A 140 23.26 9.37 0.62
C ILE A 140 23.73 10.06 1.89
N GLN A 141 22.87 10.10 2.91
CA GLN A 141 23.24 10.60 4.24
C GLN A 141 23.80 9.48 5.12
N THR A 142 23.19 8.31 5.07
CA THR A 142 23.60 7.13 5.83
C THR A 142 23.24 5.89 5.02
N LEU A 143 24.11 4.89 5.03
CA LEU A 143 23.90 3.58 4.43
C LEU A 143 24.00 2.51 5.52
N GLU A 144 22.95 1.75 5.71
CA GLU A 144 22.94 0.62 6.65
C GLU A 144 23.10 -0.69 5.88
N ILE A 145 24.14 -1.43 6.22
CA ILE A 145 24.40 -2.76 5.67
C ILE A 145 24.19 -3.78 6.77
N ARG A 146 23.28 -4.73 6.56
CA ARG A 146 23.08 -5.82 7.49
C ARG A 146 23.79 -7.08 6.96
N ILE A 147 24.74 -7.60 7.72
CA ILE A 147 25.43 -8.84 7.42
C ILE A 147 25.21 -9.78 8.59
N ALA A 148 24.46 -10.87 8.38
CA ALA A 148 23.98 -11.76 9.43
C ALA A 148 23.23 -10.97 10.52
N ASP A 149 23.68 -10.99 11.78
CA ASP A 149 23.06 -10.29 12.89
C ASP A 149 23.66 -8.91 13.17
N ASN A 150 24.65 -8.48 12.39
CA ASN A 150 25.31 -7.20 12.60
C ASN A 150 24.84 -6.16 11.60
N THR A 151 24.50 -4.96 12.11
CA THR A 151 24.17 -3.80 11.29
C THR A 151 25.34 -2.83 11.29
N TYR A 152 25.87 -2.53 10.13
CA TYR A 152 26.96 -1.57 9.93
C TYR A 152 26.38 -0.30 9.32
N THR A 153 26.60 0.83 9.96
CA THR A 153 26.15 2.13 9.46
C THR A 153 27.34 2.88 8.87
N LEU A 154 27.31 3.09 7.58
CA LEU A 154 28.32 3.85 6.85
C LEU A 154 27.85 5.30 6.68
N THR A 155 28.78 6.24 6.88
CA THR A 155 28.53 7.67 6.68
C THR A 155 29.51 8.23 5.64
N PRO A 156 29.06 9.12 4.73
CA PRO A 156 29.91 9.68 3.70
C PRO A 156 31.15 10.40 4.23
N GLU A 157 31.06 10.93 5.47
CA GLU A 157 32.19 11.66 6.10
C GLU A 157 33.33 10.75 6.55
N LYS A 158 33.06 9.48 6.87
CA LYS A 158 34.05 8.55 7.43
C LYS A 158 34.43 7.44 6.46
N ASP A 159 33.47 6.98 5.66
CA ASP A 159 33.57 5.73 4.91
C ASP A 159 33.31 5.94 3.42
N ALA A 160 33.76 7.07 2.84
CA ALA A 160 33.51 7.46 1.46
C ALA A 160 33.92 6.39 0.43
N ASP A 161 35.09 5.79 0.60
CA ASP A 161 35.61 4.76 -0.29
C ASP A 161 34.77 3.48 -0.26
N LEU A 162 34.32 3.08 0.94
CA LEU A 162 33.49 1.89 1.11
C LEU A 162 32.07 2.10 0.53
N LEU A 163 31.55 3.31 0.70
CA LEU A 163 30.27 3.72 0.17
C LEU A 163 30.26 3.71 -1.37
N GLU A 164 31.37 4.14 -1.99
CA GLU A 164 31.51 4.12 -3.44
C GLU A 164 31.65 2.68 -3.97
N GLN A 165 32.35 1.80 -3.25
CA GLN A 165 32.43 0.38 -3.60
C GLN A 165 31.07 -0.33 -3.51
N VAL A 166 30.30 -0.09 -2.45
CA VAL A 166 28.96 -0.64 -2.29
C VAL A 166 28.02 -0.11 -3.37
N ARG A 167 28.13 1.17 -3.72
CA ARG A 167 27.36 1.75 -4.81
C ARG A 167 27.72 1.14 -6.17
N ALA A 168 29.01 0.95 -6.46
CA ALA A 168 29.47 0.33 -7.68
C ALA A 168 28.98 -1.13 -7.77
N LEU A 169 29.01 -1.86 -6.66
CA LEU A 169 28.44 -3.21 -6.57
C LEU A 169 26.93 -3.21 -6.84
N HIS A 170 26.19 -2.27 -6.25
CA HIS A 170 24.77 -2.15 -6.49
C HIS A 170 24.47 -1.82 -7.97
N GLN A 171 25.25 -0.93 -8.59
CA GLN A 171 25.11 -0.63 -10.02
C GLN A 171 25.37 -1.85 -10.91
N THR A 172 26.35 -2.68 -10.58
CA THR A 172 26.59 -3.92 -11.32
C THR A 172 25.48 -4.94 -11.17
N VAL A 173 24.91 -5.07 -9.97
CA VAL A 173 23.77 -5.96 -9.72
C VAL A 173 22.51 -5.49 -10.45
N VAL A 174 22.22 -4.18 -10.44
CA VAL A 174 21.07 -3.59 -11.16
C VAL A 174 21.24 -3.71 -12.68
N ALA A 175 22.47 -3.59 -13.20
CA ALA A 175 22.76 -3.71 -14.62
C ALA A 175 22.73 -5.17 -15.14
N ASP A 176 22.85 -6.14 -14.25
CA ASP A 176 22.86 -7.56 -14.59
C ASP A 176 21.46 -8.16 -14.40
N GLU A 177 20.61 -8.00 -15.43
CA GLU A 177 19.27 -8.58 -15.44
C GLU A 177 19.25 -10.12 -15.26
N SER A 178 20.39 -10.80 -15.51
CA SER A 178 20.49 -12.24 -15.34
C SER A 178 20.40 -12.64 -13.88
N TYR A 179 20.91 -11.83 -12.98
CA TYR A 179 20.88 -12.06 -11.54
C TYR A 179 19.46 -12.00 -10.95
N VAL A 180 18.62 -11.13 -11.52
CA VAL A 180 17.21 -11.01 -11.11
C VAL A 180 16.40 -12.22 -11.56
N ARG A 181 16.70 -12.76 -12.76
CA ARG A 181 16.01 -13.94 -13.31
C ARG A 181 16.38 -15.27 -12.64
N GLU A 182 17.57 -15.38 -12.06
CA GLU A 182 17.94 -16.59 -11.29
C GLU A 182 17.29 -16.63 -9.90
N MET A 183 16.74 -15.49 -9.45
CA MET A 183 16.09 -15.37 -8.15
C MET A 183 14.55 -15.48 -8.22
N GLU A 184 13.95 -15.48 -9.40
CA GLU A 184 12.52 -15.76 -9.66
C GLU A 184 12.27 -17.25 -9.93
#